data_5a3aee612a25f775251568f921232280
#
_entry.id   5a3aee612a25f775251568f921232280
#
_cell.length_a   1.000
_cell.length_b   1.000
_cell.length_c   1.000
_cell.angle_alpha   90.00
_cell.angle_beta   90.00
_cell.angle_gamma   90.00
#
_symmetry.space_group_name_H-M   'P 1'
#
loop_
_entity.id
_entity.type
_entity.pdbx_description
1 polymer ?
#
loop_
_entity_poly.entity_id
_entity_poly.type
_entity_poly.pdbx_seq_one_letter_code
_entity_poly.pdbx_strand_id
1 'polypeptide(L)'
;MKAFSSANPEAQLIRLGIGDVTEPLPQACRDAMKSAIDEMGTAEGFHGYGPEQGYGWLREAIARDDFQARGCEISAEEIFVSDGSKCDSSNILDILGSGNRIAVTDPVYPV
;
A
#
# COMPACT_ATOMS: atom_id res chain seq x y z
N MET A 1 -18.48 23.52 -4.58
CA MET A 1 -19.22 22.33 -4.13
C MET A 1 -20.25 22.67 -3.05
N LYS A 2 -19.87 23.19 -1.87
CA LYS A 2 -20.83 23.55 -0.78
C LYS A 2 -21.98 24.45 -1.26
N ALA A 3 -21.68 25.51 -2.03
CA ALA A 3 -22.72 26.41 -2.58
C ALA A 3 -23.71 25.69 -3.50
N PHE A 4 -23.24 24.77 -4.33
CA PHE A 4 -24.11 23.98 -5.21
C PHE A 4 -25.02 23.03 -4.39
N SER A 5 -24.46 22.30 -3.43
CA SER A 5 -25.24 21.40 -2.56
C SER A 5 -26.29 22.16 -1.74
N SER A 6 -25.97 23.37 -1.28
CA SER A 6 -26.94 24.23 -0.56
C SER A 6 -28.07 24.73 -1.44
N ALA A 7 -27.76 25.01 -2.72
CA ALA A 7 -28.77 25.45 -3.67
C ALA A 7 -29.61 24.29 -4.27
N ASN A 8 -29.10 23.06 -4.19
CA ASN A 8 -29.72 21.86 -4.77
C ASN A 8 -29.70 20.69 -3.75
N PRO A 9 -30.48 20.74 -2.66
CA PRO A 9 -30.43 19.75 -1.60
C PRO A 9 -30.81 18.34 -2.03
N GLU A 10 -31.62 18.20 -3.08
CA GLU A 10 -32.05 16.90 -3.63
C GLU A 10 -31.06 16.31 -4.65
N ALA A 11 -30.00 17.02 -5.01
CA ALA A 11 -29.04 16.55 -6.00
C ALA A 11 -28.09 15.51 -5.41
N GLN A 12 -28.05 14.33 -6.01
CA GLN A 12 -27.03 13.32 -5.70
C GLN A 12 -25.73 13.65 -6.42
N LEU A 13 -24.69 13.99 -5.66
CA LEU A 13 -23.39 14.36 -6.21
C LEU A 13 -22.48 13.14 -6.30
N ILE A 14 -22.07 12.80 -7.52
CA ILE A 14 -21.04 11.82 -7.79
C ILE A 14 -19.69 12.56 -7.90
N ARG A 15 -18.77 12.27 -7.00
CA ARG A 15 -17.44 12.90 -6.96
C ARG A 15 -16.45 12.06 -7.73
N LEU A 16 -15.92 12.58 -8.84
CA LEU A 16 -14.94 11.90 -9.68
C LEU A 16 -13.54 12.55 -9.63
N GLY A 17 -13.36 13.57 -8.79
CA GLY A 17 -12.10 14.35 -8.75
C GLY A 17 -11.00 13.75 -7.89
N ILE A 18 -11.33 12.85 -6.96
CA ILE A 18 -10.37 12.18 -6.08
C ILE A 18 -10.80 10.72 -5.94
N GLY A 19 -9.86 9.81 -6.20
CA GLY A 19 -10.04 8.40 -5.86
C GLY A 19 -9.91 8.23 -4.34
N ASP A 20 -10.84 7.52 -3.73
CA ASP A 20 -10.84 7.22 -2.31
C ASP A 20 -11.35 5.80 -2.08
N VAL A 21 -10.95 5.21 -0.95
CA VAL A 21 -11.53 3.94 -0.50
C VAL A 21 -12.93 4.17 0.04
N THR A 22 -13.89 3.40 -0.45
CA THR A 22 -15.31 3.52 -0.08
C THR A 22 -15.81 2.37 0.77
N GLU A 23 -15.07 1.26 0.80
CA GLU A 23 -15.45 0.07 1.53
C GLU A 23 -14.69 -0.04 2.87
N PRO A 24 -15.36 -0.54 3.94
CA PRO A 24 -14.70 -0.78 5.21
C PRO A 24 -13.69 -1.93 5.11
N LEU A 25 -12.75 -1.97 6.07
CA LEU A 25 -11.80 -3.08 6.16
C LEU A 25 -12.52 -4.43 6.30
N PRO A 26 -12.11 -5.45 5.54
CA PRO A 26 -12.61 -6.81 5.70
C PRO A 26 -12.45 -7.33 7.13
N GLN A 27 -13.37 -8.21 7.56
CA GLN A 27 -13.34 -8.75 8.93
C GLN A 27 -12.00 -9.46 9.22
N ALA A 28 -11.48 -10.25 8.27
CA ALA A 28 -10.20 -10.95 8.42
C ALA A 28 -9.03 -9.99 8.71
N CYS A 29 -8.96 -8.84 8.03
CA CYS A 29 -7.93 -7.83 8.29
C CYS A 29 -8.07 -7.23 9.69
N ARG A 30 -9.30 -6.94 10.13
CA ARG A 30 -9.58 -6.39 11.46
C ARG A 30 -9.19 -7.36 12.57
N ASP A 31 -9.47 -8.64 12.37
CA ASP A 31 -9.14 -9.68 13.38
C ASP A 31 -7.64 -9.92 13.44
N ALA A 32 -6.95 -9.95 12.30
CA ALA A 32 -5.48 -10.04 12.25
C ALA A 32 -4.81 -8.84 12.94
N MET A 33 -5.30 -7.62 12.72
CA MET A 33 -4.77 -6.42 13.39
C MET A 33 -4.97 -6.48 14.92
N LYS A 34 -6.13 -6.94 15.40
CA LYS A 34 -6.37 -7.11 16.84
C LYS A 34 -5.43 -8.16 17.44
N SER A 35 -5.28 -9.30 16.76
CA SER A 35 -4.37 -10.37 17.18
C SER A 35 -2.92 -9.88 17.28
N ALA A 36 -2.47 -9.09 16.32
CA ALA A 36 -1.13 -8.52 16.33
C ALA A 36 -0.92 -7.51 17.48
N ILE A 37 -1.96 -6.73 17.82
CA ILE A 37 -1.91 -5.81 18.97
C ILE A 37 -1.82 -6.60 20.29
N ASP A 38 -2.61 -7.64 20.43
CA ASP A 38 -2.59 -8.50 21.63
C ASP A 38 -1.24 -9.22 21.78
N GLU A 39 -0.67 -9.70 20.68
CA GLU A 39 0.67 -10.29 20.63
C GLU A 39 1.74 -9.31 21.12
N MET A 40 1.73 -8.08 20.61
CA MET A 40 2.67 -7.02 21.01
C MET A 40 2.56 -6.63 22.50
N GLY A 41 1.48 -6.99 23.16
CA GLY A 41 1.25 -6.76 24.59
C GLY A 41 1.97 -7.78 25.51
N THR A 42 2.63 -8.79 24.97
CA THR A 42 3.34 -9.81 25.72
C THR A 42 4.86 -9.69 25.56
N ALA A 43 5.63 -10.17 26.50
CA ALA A 43 7.09 -10.14 26.41
C ALA A 43 7.61 -11.06 25.27
N GLU A 44 6.95 -12.18 25.06
CA GLU A 44 7.27 -13.15 24.03
C GLU A 44 6.90 -12.70 22.63
N GLY A 45 5.77 -11.96 22.51
CA GLY A 45 5.24 -11.49 21.24
C GLY A 45 5.67 -10.08 20.86
N PHE A 46 6.43 -9.40 21.70
CA PHE A 46 6.93 -8.06 21.42
C PHE A 46 7.97 -8.08 20.29
N HIS A 47 7.72 -7.29 19.26
CA HIS A 47 8.63 -7.12 18.13
C HIS A 47 9.21 -5.71 18.14
N GLY A 48 10.52 -5.60 18.18
CA GLY A 48 11.26 -4.34 18.00
C GLY A 48 11.44 -3.99 16.53
N TYR A 49 12.63 -3.53 16.15
CA TYR A 49 12.95 -3.30 14.75
C TYR A 49 12.89 -4.61 13.95
N GLY A 50 12.10 -4.60 12.88
CA GLY A 50 12.06 -5.71 11.93
C GLY A 50 13.29 -5.75 11.01
N PRO A 51 13.40 -6.80 10.17
CA PRO A 51 14.42 -6.86 9.12
C PRO A 51 14.25 -5.69 8.13
N GLU A 52 15.35 -5.15 7.62
CA GLU A 52 15.37 -4.00 6.70
C GLU A 52 14.52 -4.19 5.44
N GLN A 53 14.50 -5.39 4.87
CA GLN A 53 13.65 -5.74 3.72
C GLN A 53 12.20 -6.08 4.09
N GLY A 54 11.89 -6.20 5.36
CA GLY A 54 10.62 -6.74 5.85
C GLY A 54 10.72 -8.22 6.26
N TYR A 55 9.74 -8.69 7.01
CA TYR A 55 9.69 -10.07 7.49
C TYR A 55 9.71 -11.09 6.35
N GLY A 56 10.50 -12.15 6.49
CA GLY A 56 10.64 -13.22 5.49
C GLY A 56 9.30 -13.84 5.11
N TRP A 57 8.49 -14.20 6.10
CA TRP A 57 7.16 -14.78 5.87
C TRP A 57 6.23 -13.87 5.04
N LEU A 58 6.32 -12.54 5.22
CA LEU A 58 5.52 -11.59 4.45
C LEU A 58 6.03 -11.49 3.01
N ARG A 59 7.34 -11.42 2.82
CA ARG A 59 7.97 -11.38 1.49
C ARG A 59 7.68 -12.65 0.70
N GLU A 60 7.74 -13.82 1.36
CA GLU A 60 7.36 -15.12 0.76
C GLU A 60 5.88 -15.16 0.37
N ALA A 61 4.98 -14.65 1.22
CA ALA A 61 3.56 -14.57 0.91
C ALA A 61 3.31 -13.65 -0.30
N ILE A 62 3.94 -12.48 -0.35
CA ILE A 62 3.83 -11.55 -1.50
C ILE A 62 4.36 -12.22 -2.78
N ALA A 63 5.55 -12.83 -2.73
CA ALA A 63 6.12 -13.52 -3.89
C ALA A 63 5.17 -14.59 -4.42
N ARG A 64 4.64 -15.44 -3.56
CA ARG A 64 3.75 -16.55 -3.91
C ARG A 64 2.40 -16.06 -4.44
N ASP A 65 1.73 -15.20 -3.67
CA ASP A 65 0.30 -14.90 -3.88
C ASP A 65 0.08 -13.73 -4.86
N ASP A 66 0.99 -12.75 -4.90
CA ASP A 66 0.85 -11.60 -5.79
C ASP A 66 1.58 -11.76 -7.13
N PHE A 67 2.68 -12.49 -7.17
CA PHE A 67 3.50 -12.63 -8.36
C PHE A 67 3.44 -14.01 -8.98
N GLN A 68 3.85 -15.05 -8.27
CA GLN A 68 3.95 -16.41 -8.82
C GLN A 68 2.58 -16.97 -9.19
N ALA A 69 1.54 -16.68 -8.41
CA ALA A 69 0.16 -17.04 -8.75
C ALA A 69 -0.34 -16.43 -10.07
N ARG A 70 0.32 -15.36 -10.56
CA ARG A 70 0.04 -14.69 -11.84
C ARG A 70 1.06 -15.00 -12.93
N GLY A 71 1.94 -15.97 -12.70
CA GLY A 71 2.95 -16.40 -13.66
C GLY A 71 4.21 -15.53 -13.72
N CYS A 72 4.43 -14.67 -12.73
CA CYS A 72 5.65 -13.86 -12.62
C CYS A 72 6.63 -14.55 -11.67
N GLU A 73 7.82 -14.89 -12.16
CA GLU A 73 8.88 -15.51 -11.36
C GLU A 73 9.62 -14.43 -10.55
N ILE A 74 9.10 -14.10 -9.39
CA ILE A 74 9.71 -13.20 -8.40
C ILE A 74 10.00 -14.00 -7.15
N SER A 75 11.21 -13.90 -6.62
CA SER A 75 11.61 -14.51 -5.35
C SER A 75 11.38 -13.56 -4.17
N ALA A 76 11.31 -14.09 -2.96
CA ALA A 76 11.20 -13.29 -1.75
C ALA A 76 12.40 -12.33 -1.55
N GLU A 77 13.57 -12.66 -2.12
CA GLU A 77 14.78 -11.83 -2.05
C GLU A 77 14.69 -10.55 -2.91
N GLU A 78 13.77 -10.52 -3.86
CA GLU A 78 13.52 -9.37 -4.75
C GLU A 78 12.44 -8.43 -4.20
N ILE A 79 11.88 -8.74 -3.01
CA ILE A 79 10.80 -7.97 -2.38
C ILE A 79 11.34 -7.17 -1.22
N PHE A 80 11.02 -5.87 -1.23
CA PHE A 80 11.29 -4.91 -0.18
C PHE A 80 9.97 -4.35 0.31
N VAL A 81 9.68 -4.52 1.59
CA VAL A 81 8.45 -4.02 2.22
C VAL A 81 8.67 -2.60 2.71
N SER A 82 7.79 -1.70 2.34
CA SER A 82 7.83 -0.29 2.75
C SER A 82 6.51 0.16 3.38
N ASP A 83 6.44 1.40 3.76
CA ASP A 83 5.24 2.05 4.31
C ASP A 83 4.29 2.59 3.23
N GLY A 84 4.59 2.37 1.96
CA GLY A 84 3.69 2.67 0.85
C GLY A 84 4.37 3.16 -0.41
N SER A 85 3.63 3.12 -1.51
CA SER A 85 4.12 3.41 -2.86
C SER A 85 4.67 4.85 -3.05
N LYS A 86 4.23 5.81 -2.27
CA LYS A 86 4.78 7.18 -2.32
C LYS A 86 6.21 7.22 -1.83
N CYS A 87 6.49 6.54 -0.72
CA CYS A 87 7.86 6.41 -0.21
C CYS A 87 8.73 5.66 -1.20
N ASP A 88 8.23 4.57 -1.78
CA ASP A 88 8.96 3.80 -2.79
C ASP A 88 9.28 4.64 -4.04
N SER A 89 8.30 5.41 -4.52
CA SER A 89 8.51 6.29 -5.68
C SER A 89 9.57 7.36 -5.43
N SER A 90 9.69 7.83 -4.18
CA SER A 90 10.73 8.77 -3.78
C SER A 90 12.09 8.08 -3.63
N ASN A 91 12.11 6.97 -2.89
CA ASN A 91 13.36 6.30 -2.53
C ASN A 91 14.06 5.64 -3.72
N ILE A 92 13.30 5.16 -4.71
CA ILE A 92 13.89 4.53 -5.91
C ILE A 92 14.75 5.53 -6.71
N LEU A 93 14.51 6.82 -6.56
CA LEU A 93 15.31 7.84 -7.23
C LEU A 93 16.76 7.86 -6.74
N ASP A 94 17.01 7.45 -5.50
CA ASP A 94 18.36 7.42 -4.93
C ASP A 94 19.26 6.35 -5.58
N ILE A 95 18.66 5.30 -6.12
CA ILE A 95 19.39 4.24 -6.84
C ILE A 95 19.44 4.44 -8.36
N LEU A 96 18.70 5.42 -8.89
CA LEU A 96 18.67 5.75 -10.30
C LEU A 96 19.54 6.96 -10.59
N GLY A 97 20.42 6.86 -11.58
CA GLY A 97 21.25 8.00 -12.02
C GLY A 97 20.42 9.13 -12.66
N SER A 98 20.92 10.35 -12.61
CA SER A 98 20.24 11.55 -13.12
C SER A 98 20.05 11.59 -14.65
N GLY A 99 20.72 10.73 -15.40
CA GLY A 99 20.62 10.66 -16.87
C GLY A 99 19.53 9.74 -17.41
N ASN A 100 18.73 9.13 -16.54
CA ASN A 100 17.69 8.19 -16.95
C ASN A 100 16.46 8.89 -17.53
N ARG A 101 15.79 8.20 -18.46
CA ARG A 101 14.46 8.59 -18.96
C ARG A 101 13.43 7.70 -18.29
N ILE A 102 12.45 8.33 -17.66
CA ILE A 102 11.37 7.63 -16.96
C ILE A 102 10.09 7.82 -17.76
N ALA A 103 9.42 6.70 -18.09
CA ALA A 103 8.10 6.72 -18.71
C ALA A 103 7.02 6.72 -17.63
N VAL A 104 6.04 7.58 -17.77
CA VAL A 104 4.85 7.62 -16.91
C VAL A 104 3.60 7.55 -17.79
N THR A 105 2.48 7.14 -17.21
CA THR A 105 1.19 7.15 -17.91
C THR A 105 0.67 8.58 -18.06
N ASP A 106 -0.20 8.83 -19.04
CA ASP A 106 -0.93 10.08 -19.15
C ASP A 106 -2.43 9.73 -19.36
N PRO A 107 -3.31 10.05 -18.42
CA PRO A 107 -3.07 10.75 -17.15
C PRO A 107 -2.31 9.92 -16.10
N VAL A 108 -1.63 10.61 -15.19
CA VAL A 108 -0.88 10.01 -14.08
C VAL A 108 -1.34 10.61 -12.74
N TYR A 109 -1.21 9.84 -11.67
CA TYR A 109 -1.40 10.36 -10.31
C TYR A 109 -0.26 11.34 -9.98
N PRO A 110 -0.57 12.58 -9.56
CA PRO A 110 0.45 13.63 -9.40
C PRO A 110 1.24 13.46 -8.08
N VAL A 111 2.22 12.59 -8.08
CA VAL A 111 3.18 12.37 -6.98
C VAL A 111 4.58 12.48 -7.53
#